data_aab868f8aeba6699b6a56829396b2ceb
#
_entry.id   aab868f8aeba6699b6a56829396b2ceb
#
_cell.length_a   1.000
_cell.length_b   1.000
_cell.length_c   1.000
_cell.angle_alpha   90.00
_cell.angle_beta   90.00
_cell.angle_gamma   90.00
#
_symmetry.space_group_name_H-M   'P 1'
#
loop_
_entity.id
_entity.type
_entity.pdbx_description
1 polymer ?
#
loop_
_entity_poly.entity_id
_entity_poly.type
_entity_poly.pdbx_seq_one_letter_code
_entity_poly.pdbx_strand_id
1 'polypeptide(L)'
;RDEGLVSSNEPFKNLLTQGMVIAETYFRTLDNGGKDYFNPDDVEIERDAKAKIIGAKLKTDGLPVEIGGTQKMSKSLNNGVDPQYMIEQYGADTCRLFMMFASPPDASLEWSDSGVEGSHRFLKRVWRLAHAHVGQGLPGALDIASLTDEQKVIRRAIHQAIKQASQDVGQHHKFNTAVAQVMTVMNVLEKAPQATEQDRALLQEGLETVALVLAPITPHISHELWNQLGHA
;
A
#
# COMPACT_ATOMS: atom_id res chain seq x y z
N ARG A 1 -6.95 11.38 33.19
CA ARG A 1 -6.43 10.94 34.47
C ARG A 1 -7.06 11.76 35.59
N ASP A 2 -6.92 13.07 35.60
CA ASP A 2 -7.38 13.96 36.69
C ASP A 2 -8.91 13.93 36.87
N GLU A 3 -9.64 13.67 35.77
CA GLU A 3 -11.09 13.46 35.78
C GLU A 3 -11.49 12.00 36.06
N GLY A 4 -10.55 11.13 36.41
CA GLY A 4 -10.80 9.72 36.71
C GLY A 4 -11.21 8.84 35.53
N LEU A 5 -11.15 9.33 34.28
CA LEU A 5 -11.57 8.60 33.09
C LEU A 5 -10.58 7.53 32.66
N VAL A 6 -9.31 7.66 33.06
CA VAL A 6 -8.25 6.68 32.80
C VAL A 6 -7.41 6.48 34.05
N SER A 7 -6.92 5.24 34.24
CA SER A 7 -6.09 4.87 35.41
C SER A 7 -4.58 4.92 35.13
N SER A 8 -4.16 4.97 33.85
CA SER A 8 -2.77 5.01 33.48
C SER A 8 -2.12 6.36 33.72
N ASN A 9 -0.85 6.38 34.10
CA ASN A 9 -0.08 7.60 34.26
C ASN A 9 0.37 8.21 32.93
N GLU A 10 0.58 7.35 31.92
CA GLU A 10 0.99 7.73 30.58
C GLU A 10 -0.08 7.27 29.58
N PRO A 11 -0.46 8.11 28.60
CA PRO A 11 -1.46 7.74 27.59
C PRO A 11 -0.96 6.65 26.65
N PHE A 12 0.35 6.57 26.41
CA PHE A 12 0.97 5.63 25.48
C PHE A 12 2.20 4.96 26.09
N LYS A 13 2.43 3.69 25.75
CA LYS A 13 3.64 2.96 26.18
C LYS A 13 4.82 3.22 25.25
N ASN A 14 4.55 3.46 23.97
CA ASN A 14 5.55 3.71 22.93
C ASN A 14 5.14 4.93 22.09
N LEU A 15 6.13 5.71 21.68
CA LEU A 15 5.97 6.79 20.72
C LEU A 15 6.70 6.42 19.44
N LEU A 16 5.94 6.26 18.33
CA LEU A 16 6.49 6.15 16.99
C LEU A 16 6.33 7.49 16.28
N THR A 17 7.43 8.21 16.10
CA THR A 17 7.44 9.46 15.33
C THR A 17 7.41 9.12 13.84
N GLN A 18 6.50 9.74 13.09
CA GLN A 18 6.37 9.52 11.67
C GLN A 18 7.18 10.55 10.88
N GLY A 19 7.69 10.12 9.72
CA GLY A 19 8.26 10.98 8.71
C GLY A 19 7.18 11.87 8.07
N MET A 20 7.61 12.78 7.23
CA MET A 20 6.72 13.70 6.53
C MET A 20 6.37 13.19 5.14
N VAL A 21 5.16 13.49 4.68
CA VAL A 21 4.83 13.35 3.27
C VAL A 21 5.38 14.56 2.54
N ILE A 22 6.15 14.30 1.49
CA ILE A 22 6.82 15.31 0.67
C ILE A 22 6.38 15.18 -0.78
N ALA A 23 6.31 16.28 -1.50
CA ALA A 23 6.00 16.32 -2.92
C ALA A 23 6.76 17.44 -3.62
N GLU A 24 6.84 17.34 -4.94
CA GLU A 24 7.41 18.36 -5.81
C GLU A 24 6.64 19.67 -5.66
N THR A 25 7.33 20.81 -5.82
CA THR A 25 6.73 22.14 -5.78
C THR A 25 6.93 22.87 -7.11
N TYR A 26 5.89 23.57 -7.53
CA TYR A 26 5.87 24.36 -8.76
C TYR A 26 5.41 25.78 -8.44
N PHE A 27 6.11 26.79 -8.97
CA PHE A 27 5.76 28.17 -8.70
C PHE A 27 6.14 29.10 -9.85
N ARG A 28 5.63 30.33 -9.79
CA ARG A 28 6.14 31.47 -10.57
C ARG A 28 6.61 32.54 -9.62
N THR A 29 7.72 33.17 -9.95
CA THR A 29 8.21 34.32 -9.22
C THR A 29 7.42 35.55 -9.68
N LEU A 30 6.84 36.27 -8.73
CA LEU A 30 6.07 37.50 -8.96
C LEU A 30 7.02 38.73 -9.02
N ASP A 31 6.57 39.84 -9.60
CA ASP A 31 7.36 41.10 -9.73
C ASP A 31 7.83 41.65 -8.37
N ASN A 32 7.11 41.37 -7.29
CA ASN A 32 7.46 41.76 -5.93
C ASN A 32 8.44 40.80 -5.24
N GLY A 33 8.96 39.79 -5.95
CA GLY A 33 9.85 38.76 -5.42
C GLY A 33 9.12 37.63 -4.63
N GLY A 34 7.80 37.68 -4.50
CA GLY A 34 6.99 36.61 -3.95
C GLY A 34 6.91 35.42 -4.90
N LYS A 35 6.40 34.28 -4.40
CA LYS A 35 6.16 33.08 -5.19
C LYS A 35 4.68 32.72 -5.17
N ASP A 36 4.13 32.47 -6.36
CA ASP A 36 2.79 31.92 -6.55
C ASP A 36 2.92 30.43 -6.83
N TYR A 37 2.39 29.60 -5.93
CA TYR A 37 2.54 28.14 -5.97
C TYR A 37 1.34 27.46 -6.62
N PHE A 38 1.62 26.50 -7.50
CA PHE A 38 0.63 25.74 -8.26
C PHE A 38 0.58 24.28 -7.81
N ASN A 39 -0.64 23.71 -7.81
CA ASN A 39 -0.80 22.32 -7.49
C ASN A 39 -0.10 21.45 -8.56
N PRO A 40 0.62 20.38 -8.18
CA PRO A 40 1.22 19.45 -9.14
C PRO A 40 0.24 18.90 -10.17
N ASP A 41 -1.03 18.68 -9.79
CA ASP A 41 -2.07 18.20 -10.69
C ASP A 41 -2.42 19.20 -11.81
N ASP A 42 -2.16 20.49 -11.61
CA ASP A 42 -2.40 21.54 -12.61
C ASP A 42 -1.18 21.77 -13.52
N VAL A 43 -0.09 21.05 -13.31
CA VAL A 43 1.17 21.23 -14.04
C VAL A 43 1.38 20.09 -15.03
N GLU A 44 1.80 20.44 -16.24
CA GLU A 44 2.29 19.51 -17.25
C GLU A 44 3.80 19.49 -17.25
N ILE A 45 4.38 18.28 -17.05
CA ILE A 45 5.82 18.09 -16.98
C ILE A 45 6.37 17.69 -18.34
N GLU A 46 7.31 18.48 -18.86
CA GLU A 46 8.03 18.16 -20.08
C GLU A 46 9.24 17.28 -19.77
N ARG A 47 9.37 16.16 -20.49
CA ARG A 47 10.48 15.22 -20.33
C ARG A 47 11.21 15.02 -21.66
N ASP A 48 12.52 14.85 -21.58
CA ASP A 48 13.33 14.46 -22.74
C ASP A 48 13.16 12.96 -23.09
N ALA A 49 13.84 12.54 -24.17
CA ALA A 49 13.83 11.13 -24.63
C ALA A 49 14.40 10.14 -23.58
N LYS A 50 15.09 10.63 -22.56
CA LYS A 50 15.64 9.87 -21.43
C LYS A 50 14.77 9.97 -20.16
N ALA A 51 13.53 10.48 -20.30
CA ALA A 51 12.58 10.72 -19.21
C ALA A 51 13.04 11.76 -18.15
N LYS A 52 14.12 12.53 -18.41
CA LYS A 52 14.56 13.62 -17.54
C LYS A 52 13.61 14.81 -17.71
N ILE A 53 13.22 15.42 -16.60
CA ILE A 53 12.42 16.65 -16.61
C ILE A 53 13.26 17.77 -17.20
N ILE A 54 12.75 18.42 -18.25
CA ILE A 54 13.37 19.53 -18.97
C ILE A 54 12.60 20.83 -18.82
N GLY A 55 11.35 20.76 -18.36
CA GLY A 55 10.49 21.92 -18.12
C GLY A 55 9.17 21.52 -17.48
N ALA A 56 8.42 22.54 -17.09
CA ALA A 56 7.07 22.39 -16.59
C ALA A 56 6.22 23.59 -17.03
N LYS A 57 4.93 23.36 -17.32
CA LYS A 57 3.96 24.38 -17.74
C LYS A 57 2.68 24.23 -16.96
N LEU A 58 2.02 25.33 -16.65
CA LEU A 58 0.68 25.30 -16.08
C LEU A 58 -0.34 24.96 -17.18
N LYS A 59 -1.21 23.98 -16.91
CA LYS A 59 -2.21 23.49 -17.88
C LYS A 59 -3.23 24.54 -18.29
N THR A 60 -3.53 25.48 -17.39
CA THR A 60 -4.60 26.49 -17.60
C THR A 60 -4.20 27.59 -18.58
N ASP A 61 -2.93 27.98 -18.63
CA ASP A 61 -2.45 29.09 -19.47
C ASP A 61 -1.29 28.73 -20.40
N GLY A 62 -0.74 27.51 -20.28
CA GLY A 62 0.38 27.03 -21.08
C GLY A 62 1.71 27.72 -20.81
N LEU A 63 1.79 28.61 -19.82
CA LEU A 63 3.02 29.33 -19.52
C LEU A 63 3.96 28.53 -18.61
N PRO A 64 5.28 28.73 -18.69
CA PRO A 64 6.26 28.01 -17.89
C PRO A 64 6.07 28.24 -16.39
N VAL A 65 6.39 27.21 -15.59
CA VAL A 65 6.53 27.28 -14.14
C VAL A 65 7.92 26.79 -13.73
N GLU A 66 8.42 27.35 -12.63
CA GLU A 66 9.66 26.92 -12.01
C GLU A 66 9.46 25.68 -11.16
N ILE A 67 10.44 24.78 -11.16
CA ILE A 67 10.46 23.56 -10.34
C ILE A 67 11.24 23.86 -9.07
N GLY A 68 10.56 23.82 -7.92
CA GLY A 68 11.15 24.19 -6.63
C GLY A 68 11.73 23.04 -5.83
N GLY A 69 11.69 21.83 -6.39
CA GLY A 69 12.12 20.59 -5.74
C GLY A 69 11.12 20.06 -4.71
N THR A 70 11.44 18.87 -4.19
CA THR A 70 10.59 18.14 -3.25
C THR A 70 10.63 18.77 -1.86
N GLN A 71 9.46 19.12 -1.33
CA GLN A 71 9.30 19.76 -0.02
C GLN A 71 8.12 19.10 0.74
N LYS A 72 8.05 19.34 2.06
CA LYS A 72 6.92 18.92 2.88
C LYS A 72 5.62 19.45 2.28
N MET A 73 4.63 18.58 2.16
CA MET A 73 3.28 18.98 1.74
C MET A 73 2.71 20.03 2.68
N SER A 74 2.25 21.13 2.13
CA SER A 74 1.61 22.22 2.90
C SER A 74 0.65 23.03 2.03
N LYS A 75 -0.34 23.63 2.68
CA LYS A 75 -1.29 24.53 2.02
C LYS A 75 -0.59 25.74 1.38
N SER A 76 0.46 26.28 2.03
CA SER A 76 1.20 27.44 1.53
C SER A 76 2.04 27.15 0.30
N LEU A 77 2.44 25.91 0.08
CA LEU A 77 3.19 25.47 -1.10
C LEU A 77 2.29 24.87 -2.18
N ASN A 78 0.99 24.75 -1.90
CA ASN A 78 -0.02 24.17 -2.79
C ASN A 78 0.42 22.81 -3.43
N ASN A 79 1.24 22.05 -2.71
CA ASN A 79 1.79 20.77 -3.17
C ASN A 79 1.15 19.56 -2.46
N GLY A 80 -0.02 19.74 -1.87
CA GLY A 80 -0.81 18.68 -1.25
C GLY A 80 -1.69 17.96 -2.26
N VAL A 81 -1.90 16.67 -2.02
CA VAL A 81 -2.87 15.84 -2.76
C VAL A 81 -4.18 15.81 -1.99
N ASP A 82 -5.30 15.93 -2.68
CA ASP A 82 -6.62 15.81 -2.07
C ASP A 82 -6.94 14.34 -1.77
N PRO A 83 -7.05 13.95 -0.48
CA PRO A 83 -7.39 12.58 -0.11
C PRO A 83 -8.74 12.13 -0.64
N GLN A 84 -9.72 13.03 -0.73
CA GLN A 84 -11.05 12.69 -1.20
C GLN A 84 -11.02 12.29 -2.68
N TYR A 85 -10.33 13.05 -3.52
CA TYR A 85 -10.13 12.71 -4.92
C TYR A 85 -9.47 11.33 -5.09
N MET A 86 -8.42 11.05 -4.32
CA MET A 86 -7.72 9.76 -4.38
C MET A 86 -8.61 8.59 -3.93
N ILE A 87 -9.43 8.80 -2.90
CA ILE A 87 -10.39 7.79 -2.42
C ILE A 87 -11.46 7.51 -3.48
N GLU A 88 -11.96 8.52 -4.16
CA GLU A 88 -12.94 8.36 -5.23
C GLU A 88 -12.39 7.63 -6.46
N GLN A 89 -11.11 7.88 -6.79
CA GLN A 89 -10.46 7.25 -7.95
C GLN A 89 -9.96 5.82 -7.67
N TYR A 90 -9.38 5.58 -6.50
CA TYR A 90 -8.64 4.35 -6.23
C TYR A 90 -9.19 3.56 -5.01
N GLY A 91 -10.04 4.17 -4.21
CA GLY A 91 -10.54 3.59 -2.97
C GLY A 91 -9.62 3.81 -1.77
N ALA A 92 -10.21 3.86 -0.58
CA ALA A 92 -9.49 4.13 0.68
C ALA A 92 -8.39 3.10 0.96
N ASP A 93 -8.64 1.82 0.70
CA ASP A 93 -7.65 0.76 0.94
C ASP A 93 -6.40 0.90 0.06
N THR A 94 -6.55 1.39 -1.18
CA THR A 94 -5.40 1.68 -2.05
C THR A 94 -4.53 2.79 -1.48
N CYS A 95 -5.15 3.89 -1.03
CA CYS A 95 -4.43 5.00 -0.41
C CYS A 95 -3.69 4.54 0.86
N ARG A 96 -4.36 3.77 1.72
CA ARG A 96 -3.77 3.20 2.93
C ARG A 96 -2.60 2.27 2.61
N LEU A 97 -2.76 1.39 1.62
CA LEU A 97 -1.71 0.48 1.19
C LEU A 97 -0.48 1.24 0.69
N PHE A 98 -0.68 2.26 -0.16
CA PHE A 98 0.41 3.09 -0.65
C PHE A 98 1.17 3.76 0.51
N MET A 99 0.46 4.41 1.43
CA MET A 99 1.07 5.09 2.59
C MET A 99 1.90 4.15 3.46
N MET A 100 1.44 2.91 3.66
CA MET A 100 2.14 1.92 4.49
C MET A 100 3.26 1.18 3.77
N PHE A 101 3.21 1.13 2.44
CA PHE A 101 4.19 0.39 1.63
C PHE A 101 5.32 1.28 1.12
N ALA A 102 5.06 2.53 0.77
CA ALA A 102 6.01 3.38 0.05
C ALA A 102 7.25 3.75 0.88
N SER A 103 7.12 3.82 2.21
CA SER A 103 8.23 4.20 3.09
C SER A 103 8.08 3.58 4.49
N PRO A 104 9.19 3.31 5.21
CA PRO A 104 9.13 3.04 6.65
C PRO A 104 8.49 4.23 7.39
N PRO A 105 7.78 4.00 8.51
CA PRO A 105 7.03 5.06 9.20
C PRO A 105 7.88 6.25 9.67
N ASP A 106 9.14 6.02 10.00
CA ASP A 106 10.10 7.02 10.50
C ASP A 106 10.81 7.80 9.38
N ALA A 107 10.69 7.36 8.13
CA ALA A 107 11.27 8.04 6.97
C ALA A 107 10.25 8.94 6.26
N SER A 108 10.73 9.94 5.54
CA SER A 108 9.88 10.77 4.68
C SER A 108 9.35 9.94 3.51
N LEU A 109 8.07 10.15 3.19
CA LEU A 109 7.38 9.51 2.08
C LEU A 109 7.26 10.53 0.94
N GLU A 110 7.89 10.25 -0.19
CA GLU A 110 7.68 11.02 -1.40
C GLU A 110 6.41 10.54 -2.11
N TRP A 111 5.50 11.48 -2.37
CA TRP A 111 4.26 11.16 -3.07
C TRP A 111 4.51 10.70 -4.50
N SER A 112 3.81 9.66 -4.93
CA SER A 112 3.95 9.10 -6.27
C SER A 112 2.61 8.54 -6.76
N ASP A 113 2.02 9.15 -7.77
CA ASP A 113 0.79 8.67 -8.39
C ASP A 113 0.96 7.28 -8.98
N SER A 114 2.10 7.00 -9.61
CA SER A 114 2.43 5.67 -10.11
C SER A 114 2.54 4.62 -9.00
N GLY A 115 2.95 5.03 -7.79
CA GLY A 115 2.96 4.19 -6.59
C GLY A 115 1.55 3.87 -6.10
N VAL A 116 0.64 4.85 -6.12
CA VAL A 116 -0.79 4.63 -5.81
C VAL A 116 -1.42 3.67 -6.82
N GLU A 117 -1.21 3.91 -8.13
CA GLU A 117 -1.67 2.99 -9.18
C GLU A 117 -1.10 1.58 -9.01
N GLY A 118 0.18 1.46 -8.64
CA GLY A 118 0.82 0.18 -8.33
C GLY A 118 0.12 -0.56 -7.20
N SER A 119 -0.22 0.15 -6.14
CA SER A 119 -0.98 -0.38 -4.99
C SER A 119 -2.38 -0.83 -5.41
N HIS A 120 -3.07 -0.04 -6.25
CA HIS A 120 -4.38 -0.40 -6.78
C HIS A 120 -4.32 -1.67 -7.65
N ARG A 121 -3.34 -1.76 -8.56
CA ARG A 121 -3.13 -2.97 -9.37
C ARG A 121 -2.84 -4.20 -8.51
N PHE A 122 -2.09 -4.03 -7.42
CA PHE A 122 -1.82 -5.12 -6.49
C PHE A 122 -3.10 -5.62 -5.80
N LEU A 123 -3.93 -4.73 -5.25
CA LEU A 123 -5.21 -5.13 -4.64
C LEU A 123 -6.14 -5.81 -5.66
N LYS A 124 -6.18 -5.35 -6.90
CA LYS A 124 -6.92 -6.03 -7.98
C LYS A 124 -6.38 -7.44 -8.29
N ARG A 125 -5.07 -7.67 -8.18
CA ARG A 125 -4.48 -9.01 -8.32
C ARG A 125 -4.95 -9.93 -7.20
N VAL A 126 -4.87 -9.46 -5.94
CA VAL A 126 -5.35 -10.21 -4.77
C VAL A 126 -6.81 -10.60 -4.96
N TRP A 127 -7.66 -9.62 -5.26
CA TRP A 127 -9.08 -9.84 -5.49
C TRP A 127 -9.36 -10.87 -6.58
N ARG A 128 -8.70 -10.73 -7.72
CA ARG A 128 -8.90 -11.63 -8.88
C ARG A 128 -8.54 -13.07 -8.56
N LEU A 129 -7.41 -13.29 -7.88
CA LEU A 129 -6.98 -14.64 -7.51
C LEU A 129 -7.95 -15.26 -6.51
N ALA A 130 -8.36 -14.53 -5.47
CA ALA A 130 -9.31 -14.99 -4.48
C ALA A 130 -10.69 -15.27 -5.09
N HIS A 131 -11.20 -14.37 -5.92
CA HIS A 131 -12.50 -14.54 -6.58
C HIS A 131 -12.51 -15.77 -7.52
N ALA A 132 -11.44 -15.98 -8.27
CA ALA A 132 -11.31 -17.17 -9.12
C ALA A 132 -11.24 -18.46 -8.30
N HIS A 133 -10.59 -18.43 -7.14
CA HIS A 133 -10.53 -19.56 -6.21
C HIS A 133 -11.89 -19.89 -5.62
N VAL A 134 -12.57 -18.90 -5.06
CA VAL A 134 -13.90 -19.04 -4.45
C VAL A 134 -14.96 -19.49 -5.48
N GLY A 135 -14.88 -18.99 -6.71
CA GLY A 135 -15.77 -19.35 -7.81
C GLY A 135 -15.77 -20.84 -8.16
N GLN A 136 -14.74 -21.59 -7.76
CA GLN A 136 -14.67 -23.07 -7.91
C GLN A 136 -15.25 -23.81 -6.70
N GLY A 137 -15.81 -23.11 -5.71
CA GLY A 137 -16.22 -23.65 -4.40
C GLY A 137 -15.03 -23.71 -3.42
N LEU A 138 -15.31 -23.70 -2.13
CA LEU A 138 -14.25 -23.78 -1.11
C LEU A 138 -13.70 -25.22 -1.06
N PRO A 139 -12.38 -25.40 -0.90
CA PRO A 139 -11.76 -26.71 -0.79
C PRO A 139 -12.06 -27.36 0.56
N GLY A 140 -11.82 -28.67 0.65
CA GLY A 140 -11.77 -29.38 1.92
C GLY A 140 -10.54 -28.98 2.76
N ALA A 141 -10.41 -29.60 3.93
CA ALA A 141 -9.30 -29.34 4.85
C ALA A 141 -7.94 -29.73 4.23
N LEU A 142 -6.91 -28.91 4.48
CA LEU A 142 -5.53 -29.20 4.10
C LEU A 142 -4.99 -30.37 4.94
N ASP A 143 -4.64 -31.49 4.28
CA ASP A 143 -3.93 -32.60 4.90
C ASP A 143 -2.41 -32.40 4.78
N ILE A 144 -1.81 -31.90 5.86
CA ILE A 144 -0.38 -31.59 5.89
C ILE A 144 0.49 -32.84 5.70
N ALA A 145 0.01 -34.02 6.14
CA ALA A 145 0.79 -35.27 6.08
C ALA A 145 0.91 -35.78 4.63
N SER A 146 -0.06 -35.50 3.77
CA SER A 146 -0.12 -35.97 2.39
C SER A 146 0.53 -35.03 1.38
N LEU A 147 1.05 -33.85 1.81
CA LEU A 147 1.63 -32.86 0.92
C LEU A 147 2.84 -33.39 0.15
N THR A 148 2.88 -33.14 -1.14
CA THR A 148 4.06 -33.36 -1.99
C THR A 148 5.20 -32.42 -1.62
N ASP A 149 6.39 -32.70 -2.11
CA ASP A 149 7.55 -31.79 -1.82
C ASP A 149 7.39 -30.42 -2.44
N GLU A 150 6.74 -30.32 -3.62
CA GLU A 150 6.41 -29.03 -4.24
C GLU A 150 5.41 -28.24 -3.38
N GLN A 151 4.33 -28.88 -2.91
CA GLN A 151 3.35 -28.27 -2.01
C GLN A 151 3.98 -27.82 -0.68
N LYS A 152 4.90 -28.62 -0.13
CA LYS A 152 5.67 -28.24 1.09
C LYS A 152 6.55 -27.00 0.86
N VAL A 153 7.10 -26.79 -0.34
CA VAL A 153 7.87 -25.57 -0.68
C VAL A 153 6.95 -24.36 -0.69
N ILE A 154 5.77 -24.46 -1.31
CA ILE A 154 4.78 -23.37 -1.33
C ILE A 154 4.35 -23.04 0.11
N ARG A 155 3.94 -24.04 0.89
CA ARG A 155 3.52 -23.86 2.27
C ARG A 155 4.63 -23.23 3.14
N ARG A 156 5.87 -23.64 2.95
CA ARG A 156 7.01 -23.03 3.64
C ARG A 156 7.14 -21.54 3.33
N ALA A 157 6.94 -21.14 2.07
CA ALA A 157 6.97 -19.72 1.69
C ALA A 157 5.85 -18.92 2.39
N ILE A 158 4.63 -19.46 2.49
CA ILE A 158 3.52 -18.85 3.21
C ILE A 158 3.90 -18.66 4.70
N HIS A 159 4.37 -19.71 5.36
CA HIS A 159 4.71 -19.66 6.78
C HIS A 159 5.95 -18.80 7.10
N GLN A 160 6.90 -18.71 6.18
CA GLN A 160 8.01 -17.76 6.30
C GLN A 160 7.51 -16.31 6.24
N ALA A 161 6.55 -16.02 5.36
CA ALA A 161 5.94 -14.69 5.28
C ALA A 161 5.14 -14.36 6.55
N ILE A 162 4.38 -15.30 7.11
CA ILE A 162 3.69 -15.11 8.41
C ILE A 162 4.70 -14.74 9.50
N LYS A 163 5.78 -15.51 9.61
CA LYS A 163 6.84 -15.25 10.62
C LYS A 163 7.43 -13.86 10.45
N GLN A 164 7.83 -13.52 9.23
CA GLN A 164 8.48 -12.24 8.94
C GLN A 164 7.51 -11.07 9.15
N ALA A 165 6.29 -11.15 8.63
CA ALA A 165 5.28 -10.11 8.81
C ALA A 165 4.93 -9.89 10.29
N SER A 166 4.84 -10.96 11.09
CA SER A 166 4.60 -10.86 12.53
C SER A 166 5.72 -10.13 13.25
N GLN A 167 6.98 -10.36 12.87
CA GLN A 167 8.12 -9.63 13.43
C GLN A 167 8.15 -8.17 12.95
N ASP A 168 7.93 -7.95 11.66
CA ASP A 168 7.96 -6.62 11.06
C ASP A 168 6.88 -5.70 11.65
N VAL A 169 5.66 -6.20 11.82
CA VAL A 169 4.55 -5.42 12.41
C VAL A 169 4.67 -5.33 13.92
N GLY A 170 4.88 -6.47 14.60
CA GLY A 170 4.78 -6.54 16.07
C GLY A 170 6.01 -6.03 16.82
N GLN A 171 7.19 -6.09 16.21
CA GLN A 171 8.45 -5.74 16.88
C GLN A 171 9.16 -4.55 16.24
N HIS A 172 9.22 -4.52 14.91
CA HIS A 172 10.04 -3.55 14.18
C HIS A 172 9.23 -2.35 13.67
N HIS A 173 7.89 -2.44 13.65
CA HIS A 173 6.99 -1.43 13.07
C HIS A 173 7.31 -1.11 11.59
N LYS A 174 7.80 -2.11 10.83
CA LYS A 174 8.17 -2.00 9.41
C LYS A 174 7.01 -2.51 8.53
N PHE A 175 5.99 -1.69 8.38
CA PHE A 175 4.79 -2.07 7.62
C PHE A 175 5.07 -2.31 6.14
N ASN A 176 6.00 -1.56 5.56
CA ASN A 176 6.42 -1.71 4.17
C ASN A 176 7.02 -3.10 3.89
N THR A 177 7.81 -3.66 4.81
CA THR A 177 8.36 -5.01 4.66
C THR A 177 7.30 -6.08 4.84
N ALA A 178 6.33 -5.90 5.75
CA ALA A 178 5.19 -6.80 5.87
C ALA A 178 4.37 -6.87 4.58
N VAL A 179 4.09 -5.73 3.94
CA VAL A 179 3.43 -5.68 2.62
C VAL A 179 4.26 -6.39 1.56
N ALA A 180 5.59 -6.20 1.55
CA ALA A 180 6.47 -6.90 0.61
C ALA A 180 6.42 -8.43 0.78
N GLN A 181 6.26 -8.95 2.01
CA GLN A 181 6.05 -10.38 2.25
C GLN A 181 4.74 -10.86 1.60
N VAL A 182 3.66 -10.10 1.74
CA VAL A 182 2.38 -10.43 1.09
C VAL A 182 2.52 -10.45 -0.43
N MET A 183 3.23 -9.49 -1.02
CA MET A 183 3.51 -9.49 -2.47
C MET A 183 4.31 -10.72 -2.90
N THR A 184 5.25 -11.17 -2.07
CA THR A 184 6.03 -12.38 -2.32
C THR A 184 5.14 -13.63 -2.28
N VAL A 185 4.28 -13.75 -1.27
CA VAL A 185 3.29 -14.84 -1.18
C VAL A 185 2.39 -14.84 -2.40
N MET A 186 1.83 -13.70 -2.80
CA MET A 186 0.99 -13.58 -3.99
C MET A 186 1.70 -14.08 -5.26
N ASN A 187 2.97 -13.75 -5.45
CA ASN A 187 3.76 -14.23 -6.59
C ASN A 187 3.96 -15.77 -6.57
N VAL A 188 4.01 -16.38 -5.40
CA VAL A 188 4.06 -17.85 -5.24
C VAL A 188 2.70 -18.45 -5.54
N LEU A 189 1.62 -17.92 -4.97
CA LEU A 189 0.26 -18.43 -5.14
C LEU A 189 -0.24 -18.37 -6.59
N GLU A 190 0.07 -17.29 -7.31
CA GLU A 190 -0.31 -17.14 -8.72
C GLU A 190 0.35 -18.19 -9.64
N LYS A 191 1.49 -18.74 -9.22
CA LYS A 191 2.24 -19.77 -9.96
C LYS A 191 1.99 -21.18 -9.44
N ALA A 192 1.32 -21.30 -8.29
CA ALA A 192 1.06 -22.58 -7.68
C ALA A 192 0.12 -23.43 -8.54
N PRO A 193 0.32 -24.75 -8.61
CA PRO A 193 -0.63 -25.64 -9.25
C PRO A 193 -1.98 -25.57 -8.54
N GLN A 194 -3.07 -25.82 -9.28
CA GLN A 194 -4.45 -25.82 -8.78
C GLN A 194 -5.21 -27.07 -9.27
N ALA A 195 -4.46 -28.14 -9.53
CA ALA A 195 -4.99 -29.33 -10.16
C ALA A 195 -5.67 -30.29 -9.17
N THR A 196 -5.23 -30.31 -7.91
CA THR A 196 -5.72 -31.22 -6.89
C THR A 196 -6.46 -30.43 -5.78
N GLU A 197 -7.27 -31.17 -5.00
CA GLU A 197 -7.93 -30.59 -3.83
C GLU A 197 -6.93 -30.05 -2.81
N GLN A 198 -5.78 -30.70 -2.64
CA GLN A 198 -4.73 -30.23 -1.74
C GLN A 198 -4.02 -28.98 -2.26
N ASP A 199 -3.85 -28.82 -3.58
CA ASP A 199 -3.35 -27.57 -4.17
C ASP A 199 -4.31 -26.41 -3.86
N ARG A 200 -5.61 -26.64 -3.97
CA ARG A 200 -6.65 -25.66 -3.70
C ARG A 200 -6.75 -25.33 -2.20
N ALA A 201 -6.61 -26.33 -1.33
CA ALA A 201 -6.57 -26.11 0.13
C ALA A 201 -5.32 -25.30 0.55
N LEU A 202 -4.20 -25.51 -0.13
CA LEU A 202 -2.98 -24.73 0.10
C LEU A 202 -3.11 -23.29 -0.42
N LEU A 203 -3.76 -23.09 -1.57
CA LEU A 203 -4.10 -21.76 -2.07
C LEU A 203 -5.02 -21.01 -1.10
N GLN A 204 -6.01 -21.69 -0.52
CA GLN A 204 -6.89 -21.18 0.54
C GLN A 204 -6.06 -20.67 1.74
N GLU A 205 -5.17 -21.51 2.32
CA GLU A 205 -4.28 -21.12 3.43
C GLU A 205 -3.45 -19.87 3.08
N GLY A 206 -2.97 -19.78 1.84
CA GLY A 206 -2.22 -18.62 1.38
C GLY A 206 -3.05 -17.35 1.26
N LEU A 207 -4.26 -17.43 0.71
CA LEU A 207 -5.18 -16.29 0.58
C LEU A 207 -5.68 -15.80 1.92
N GLU A 208 -5.99 -16.71 2.86
CA GLU A 208 -6.30 -16.37 4.25
C GLU A 208 -5.14 -15.61 4.93
N THR A 209 -3.92 -16.08 4.72
CA THR A 209 -2.71 -15.40 5.22
C THR A 209 -2.60 -13.99 4.64
N VAL A 210 -2.82 -13.81 3.33
CA VAL A 210 -2.82 -12.50 2.67
C VAL A 210 -3.87 -11.57 3.28
N ALA A 211 -5.11 -12.05 3.45
CA ALA A 211 -6.19 -11.27 4.04
C ALA A 211 -5.87 -10.83 5.47
N LEU A 212 -5.36 -11.74 6.32
CA LEU A 212 -5.03 -11.45 7.72
C LEU A 212 -3.86 -10.48 7.87
N VAL A 213 -2.80 -10.62 7.08
CA VAL A 213 -1.64 -9.71 7.16
C VAL A 213 -2.01 -8.31 6.64
N LEU A 214 -2.87 -8.22 5.63
CA LEU A 214 -3.34 -6.94 5.08
C LEU A 214 -4.44 -6.30 5.92
N ALA A 215 -5.17 -7.02 6.75
CA ALA A 215 -6.34 -6.52 7.48
C ALA A 215 -6.11 -5.18 8.23
N PRO A 216 -5.01 -4.95 8.96
CA PRO A 216 -4.77 -3.66 9.62
C PRO A 216 -4.47 -2.53 8.63
N ILE A 217 -4.05 -2.84 7.41
CA ILE A 217 -3.65 -1.87 6.37
C ILE A 217 -4.82 -1.59 5.42
N THR A 218 -5.44 -2.64 4.89
CA THR A 218 -6.54 -2.58 3.91
C THR A 218 -7.79 -3.27 4.44
N PRO A 219 -8.46 -2.69 5.47
CA PRO A 219 -9.49 -3.38 6.23
C PRO A 219 -10.72 -3.78 5.40
N HIS A 220 -11.12 -2.96 4.41
CA HIS A 220 -12.36 -3.21 3.68
C HIS A 220 -12.22 -4.42 2.75
N ILE A 221 -11.19 -4.44 1.90
CA ILE A 221 -10.95 -5.57 1.00
C ILE A 221 -10.61 -6.84 1.77
N SER A 222 -9.84 -6.72 2.87
CA SER A 222 -9.45 -7.88 3.69
C SER A 222 -10.65 -8.51 4.39
N HIS A 223 -11.58 -7.70 4.90
CA HIS A 223 -12.81 -8.20 5.52
C HIS A 223 -13.68 -8.92 4.48
N GLU A 224 -13.88 -8.34 3.32
CA GLU A 224 -14.66 -8.96 2.24
C GLU A 224 -14.02 -10.26 1.75
N LEU A 225 -12.69 -10.28 1.57
CA LEU A 225 -11.97 -11.51 1.23
C LEU A 225 -12.12 -12.58 2.29
N TRP A 226 -12.03 -12.22 3.56
CA TRP A 226 -12.21 -13.15 4.69
C TRP A 226 -13.57 -13.81 4.66
N ASN A 227 -14.63 -13.04 4.45
CA ASN A 227 -15.99 -13.54 4.31
C ASN A 227 -16.13 -14.49 3.11
N GLN A 228 -15.61 -14.11 1.94
CA GLN A 228 -15.67 -14.94 0.73
C GLN A 228 -14.88 -16.23 0.85
N LEU A 229 -13.80 -16.25 1.64
CA LEU A 229 -13.02 -17.45 1.95
C LEU A 229 -13.70 -18.37 2.98
N GLY A 230 -14.95 -18.07 3.39
CA GLY A 230 -15.77 -18.94 4.23
C GLY A 230 -15.70 -18.67 5.72
N HIS A 231 -15.17 -17.52 6.12
CA HIS A 231 -15.09 -17.11 7.53
C HIS A 231 -16.13 -16.02 7.85
N ALA A 232 -16.70 -16.08 9.07
CA ALA A 232 -17.69 -15.12 9.57
C ALA A 232 -17.01 -13.99 10.39
#